data_7fd193bf54328398ac10f87b6ba4e880
#
_entry.id   7fd193bf54328398ac10f87b6ba4e880
#
_cell.length_a   1.000
_cell.length_b   1.000
_cell.length_c   1.000
_cell.angle_alpha   90.00
_cell.angle_beta   90.00
_cell.angle_gamma   90.00
#
_symmetry.space_group_name_H-M   'P 1'
#
loop_
_entity.id
_entity.type
_entity.pdbx_description
1 polymer ?
#
loop_
_entity_poly.entity_id
_entity_poly.type
_entity_poly.pdbx_seq_one_letter_code
_entity_poly.pdbx_strand_id
1 'polypeptide(L)'
;MRRRDFLLTLGITLVSASAYSFGQSIQLKTKPSDKIAVLYGTRYGATEETAGWIAKGVGNSVDVLNIENIDFDETLKKYDKFIIGSGIWIDGPHKHLMELLSNHTKEIESKIIASFIVCGTTGEDDAGKVRIEGYLKRLHKPLTLKPAIHRHFGGRLVIENLSEKDRKLLDNFYNKILKKKFISWDRTQPKIAEKFGTTLLT
;
A
#
# COMPACT_ATOMS: atom_id res chain seq x y z
N MET A 1 49.02 65.00 -2.48
CA MET A 1 48.64 64.20 -1.33
C MET A 1 47.15 64.27 -1.15
N ARG A 2 46.36 63.29 -1.58
CA ARG A 2 44.96 63.15 -1.20
C ARG A 2 44.60 61.67 -1.22
N ARG A 3 44.00 61.24 -0.17
CA ARG A 3 43.65 59.84 0.18
C ARG A 3 42.54 59.33 -0.74
N ARG A 4 42.70 58.15 -1.24
CA ARG A 4 41.72 57.42 -2.06
C ARG A 4 40.84 56.61 -1.12
N ASP A 5 39.57 56.95 -1.11
CA ASP A 5 38.52 56.20 -0.38
C ASP A 5 38.23 54.93 -1.19
N PHE A 6 38.42 53.82 -0.52
CA PHE A 6 38.16 52.48 -1.07
C PHE A 6 36.77 52.10 -0.64
N LEU A 7 35.79 52.25 -1.52
CA LEU A 7 34.44 51.76 -1.31
C LEU A 7 34.39 50.26 -1.53
N LEU A 8 34.27 49.51 -0.43
CA LEU A 8 33.93 48.10 -0.45
C LEU A 8 32.44 47.94 -0.75
N THR A 9 32.14 47.53 -1.98
CA THR A 9 30.80 47.09 -2.37
C THR A 9 30.60 45.65 -1.92
N LEU A 10 29.91 45.45 -0.79
CA LEU A 10 29.44 44.13 -0.38
C LEU A 10 28.33 43.69 -1.37
N GLY A 11 28.68 42.81 -2.29
CA GLY A 11 27.70 42.07 -3.10
C GLY A 11 26.94 41.07 -2.20
N ILE A 12 25.72 41.42 -1.86
CA ILE A 12 24.79 40.45 -1.27
C ILE A 12 24.29 39.56 -2.37
N THR A 13 24.87 38.38 -2.51
CA THR A 13 24.29 37.32 -3.31
C THR A 13 23.06 36.79 -2.59
N LEU A 14 21.90 37.18 -3.09
CA LEU A 14 20.63 36.52 -2.75
C LEU A 14 20.68 35.08 -3.28
N VAL A 15 21.02 34.16 -2.40
CA VAL A 15 20.75 32.74 -2.63
C VAL A 15 19.23 32.59 -2.56
N SER A 16 18.60 32.50 -3.72
CA SER A 16 17.20 32.08 -3.81
C SER A 16 17.11 30.63 -3.30
N ALA A 17 16.78 30.48 -2.04
CA ALA A 17 16.32 29.21 -1.49
C ALA A 17 15.05 28.84 -2.26
N SER A 18 15.17 27.95 -3.22
CA SER A 18 14.03 27.27 -3.82
C SER A 18 13.33 26.54 -2.68
N ALA A 19 12.27 27.15 -2.16
CA ALA A 19 11.34 26.50 -1.28
C ALA A 19 10.77 25.31 -2.09
N TYR A 20 11.31 24.12 -1.83
CA TYR A 20 10.61 22.90 -2.16
C TYR A 20 9.28 22.97 -1.43
N SER A 21 8.25 23.29 -2.19
CA SER A 21 6.87 23.16 -1.75
C SER A 21 6.68 21.69 -1.36
N PHE A 22 6.81 21.42 -0.06
CA PHE A 22 6.29 20.18 0.51
C PHE A 22 4.80 20.18 0.16
N GLY A 23 4.44 19.34 -0.81
CA GLY A 23 3.06 19.12 -1.18
C GLY A 23 2.28 18.93 0.12
N GLN A 24 1.23 19.71 0.27
CA GLN A 24 0.28 19.56 1.36
C GLN A 24 -0.14 18.09 1.36
N SER A 25 0.34 17.33 2.34
CA SER A 25 -0.20 16.03 2.66
C SER A 25 -1.66 16.30 3.01
N ILE A 26 -2.56 15.86 2.14
CA ILE A 26 -3.99 15.83 2.44
C ILE A 26 -4.10 14.83 3.59
N GLN A 27 -4.07 15.31 4.82
CA GLN A 27 -4.47 14.52 5.97
C GLN A 27 -5.96 14.27 5.79
N LEU A 28 -6.27 13.10 5.29
CA LEU A 28 -7.64 12.58 5.27
C LEU A 28 -8.02 12.32 6.73
N LYS A 29 -8.50 13.37 7.41
CA LYS A 29 -8.97 13.27 8.80
C LYS A 29 -10.14 12.33 8.82
N THR A 30 -9.97 11.18 9.46
CA THR A 30 -11.09 10.33 9.84
C THR A 30 -11.82 11.00 11.01
N LYS A 31 -13.15 11.02 10.94
CA LYS A 31 -13.97 11.46 12.08
C LYS A 31 -14.19 10.25 13.01
N PRO A 32 -14.33 10.45 14.32
CA PRO A 32 -14.64 9.35 15.24
C PRO A 32 -15.92 8.57 14.89
N SER A 33 -16.83 9.20 14.14
CA SER A 33 -18.07 8.59 13.68
C SER A 33 -17.98 7.86 12.36
N ASP A 34 -16.85 7.94 11.63
CA ASP A 34 -16.68 7.30 10.33
C ASP A 34 -16.71 5.78 10.48
N LYS A 35 -17.54 5.13 9.69
CA LYS A 35 -17.54 3.67 9.53
C LYS A 35 -16.43 3.29 8.56
N ILE A 36 -15.44 2.56 9.05
CA ILE A 36 -14.25 2.21 8.28
C ILE A 36 -14.28 0.71 7.95
N ALA A 37 -13.92 0.35 6.73
CA ALA A 37 -13.68 -1.03 6.34
C ALA A 37 -12.29 -1.22 5.72
N VAL A 38 -11.65 -2.36 6.02
CA VAL A 38 -10.49 -2.85 5.29
C VAL A 38 -10.99 -3.79 4.21
N LEU A 39 -10.94 -3.35 2.96
CA LEU A 39 -11.26 -4.17 1.78
C LEU A 39 -10.01 -4.88 1.30
N TYR A 40 -10.04 -6.20 1.19
CA TYR A 40 -8.86 -6.93 0.75
C TYR A 40 -9.18 -8.01 -0.28
N GLY A 41 -8.20 -8.27 -1.16
CA GLY A 41 -8.17 -9.44 -2.02
C GLY A 41 -6.99 -10.34 -1.67
N THR A 42 -7.26 -11.62 -1.45
CA THR A 42 -6.26 -12.62 -1.05
C THR A 42 -6.40 -13.90 -1.86
N ARG A 43 -5.31 -14.67 -2.00
CA ARG A 43 -5.36 -15.99 -2.62
C ARG A 43 -5.14 -17.12 -1.60
N TYR A 44 -4.27 -16.91 -0.62
CA TYR A 44 -3.88 -17.90 0.38
C TYR A 44 -3.85 -17.35 1.81
N GLY A 45 -4.62 -16.31 2.11
CA GLY A 45 -4.91 -15.84 3.47
C GLY A 45 -3.92 -14.84 4.08
N ALA A 46 -2.67 -14.72 3.61
CA ALA A 46 -1.70 -13.79 4.23
C ALA A 46 -2.15 -12.31 4.19
N THR A 47 -2.91 -11.91 3.17
CA THR A 47 -3.47 -10.55 3.07
C THR A 47 -4.62 -10.35 4.05
N GLU A 48 -5.43 -11.38 4.27
CA GLU A 48 -6.51 -11.39 5.26
C GLU A 48 -5.98 -11.17 6.68
N GLU A 49 -4.98 -11.94 7.08
CA GLU A 49 -4.32 -11.78 8.37
C GLU A 49 -3.75 -10.36 8.54
N THR A 50 -3.07 -9.84 7.48
CA THR A 50 -2.52 -8.49 7.49
C THR A 50 -3.63 -7.44 7.62
N ALA A 51 -4.76 -7.61 6.94
CA ALA A 51 -5.94 -6.74 7.05
C ALA A 51 -6.51 -6.75 8.47
N GLY A 52 -6.58 -7.93 9.11
CA GLY A 52 -7.02 -8.08 10.51
C GLY A 52 -6.10 -7.34 11.48
N TRP A 53 -4.78 -7.43 11.31
CA TRP A 53 -3.82 -6.70 12.17
C TRP A 53 -3.90 -5.19 11.96
N ILE A 54 -4.09 -4.72 10.72
CA ILE A 54 -4.31 -3.30 10.42
C ILE A 54 -5.60 -2.83 11.10
N ALA A 55 -6.70 -3.56 10.93
CA ALA A 55 -7.99 -3.23 11.54
C ALA A 55 -7.89 -3.14 13.08
N LYS A 56 -7.18 -4.09 13.70
CA LYS A 56 -6.90 -4.06 15.14
C LYS A 56 -6.15 -2.79 15.57
N GLY A 57 -5.19 -2.34 14.77
CA GLY A 57 -4.46 -1.10 15.02
C GLY A 57 -5.32 0.15 14.85
N VAL A 58 -6.26 0.16 13.89
CA VAL A 58 -7.21 1.26 13.70
C VAL A 58 -8.22 1.31 14.85
N GLY A 59 -8.70 0.17 15.33
CA GLY A 59 -9.60 0.09 16.49
C GLY A 59 -10.80 -0.83 16.30
N ASN A 60 -11.64 -0.91 17.35
CA ASN A 60 -12.68 -1.93 17.47
C ASN A 60 -13.90 -1.78 16.52
N SER A 61 -13.96 -0.70 15.73
CA SER A 61 -15.12 -0.41 14.87
C SER A 61 -14.79 -0.58 13.38
N VAL A 62 -13.76 -1.35 13.04
CA VAL A 62 -13.32 -1.54 11.66
C VAL A 62 -13.65 -2.94 11.19
N ASP A 63 -14.46 -3.02 10.14
CA ASP A 63 -14.79 -4.29 9.51
C ASP A 63 -13.69 -4.72 8.53
N VAL A 64 -13.43 -6.03 8.47
CA VAL A 64 -12.44 -6.64 7.54
C VAL A 64 -13.20 -7.45 6.50
N LEU A 65 -13.18 -7.01 5.26
CA LEU A 65 -14.06 -7.50 4.20
C LEU A 65 -13.26 -8.08 3.03
N ASN A 66 -13.47 -9.37 2.76
CA ASN A 66 -12.97 -10.01 1.55
C ASN A 66 -13.85 -9.61 0.37
N ILE A 67 -13.26 -9.04 -0.67
CA ILE A 67 -13.95 -8.59 -1.87
C ILE A 67 -14.69 -9.70 -2.61
N GLU A 68 -14.32 -10.96 -2.40
CA GLU A 68 -15.00 -12.12 -2.99
C GLU A 68 -16.36 -12.42 -2.34
N ASN A 69 -16.63 -11.86 -1.15
CA ASN A 69 -17.77 -12.24 -0.30
C ASN A 69 -18.71 -11.06 -0.01
N ILE A 70 -18.63 -9.95 -0.74
CA ILE A 70 -19.44 -8.75 -0.49
C ILE A 70 -20.28 -8.36 -1.70
N ASP A 71 -21.43 -7.74 -1.41
CA ASP A 71 -22.10 -6.85 -2.35
C ASP A 71 -21.43 -5.48 -2.26
N PHE A 72 -20.79 -5.06 -3.37
CA PHE A 72 -19.97 -3.86 -3.33
C PHE A 72 -20.80 -2.57 -3.28
N ASP A 73 -21.96 -2.51 -3.96
CA ASP A 73 -22.82 -1.35 -3.95
C ASP A 73 -23.40 -1.09 -2.56
N GLU A 74 -23.81 -2.14 -1.86
CA GLU A 74 -24.24 -2.05 -0.46
C GLU A 74 -23.06 -1.68 0.47
N THR A 75 -21.88 -2.20 0.20
CA THR A 75 -20.65 -1.88 0.96
C THR A 75 -20.29 -0.39 0.79
N LEU A 76 -20.37 0.16 -0.42
CA LEU A 76 -20.10 1.58 -0.67
C LEU A 76 -21.07 2.51 0.09
N LYS A 77 -22.32 2.11 0.26
CA LYS A 77 -23.32 2.88 1.03
C LYS A 77 -23.09 2.79 2.54
N LYS A 78 -22.63 1.61 3.02
CA LYS A 78 -22.46 1.32 4.44
C LYS A 78 -21.26 2.00 5.09
N TYR A 79 -20.16 2.18 4.34
CA TYR A 79 -18.89 2.67 4.89
C TYR A 79 -18.52 4.04 4.35
N ASP A 80 -17.96 4.87 5.25
CA ASP A 80 -17.49 6.23 4.94
C ASP A 80 -16.06 6.24 4.43
N LYS A 81 -15.21 5.31 4.92
CA LYS A 81 -13.79 5.22 4.63
C LYS A 81 -13.35 3.78 4.36
N PHE A 82 -12.36 3.66 3.47
CA PHE A 82 -11.79 2.39 3.09
C PHE A 82 -10.27 2.38 3.23
N ILE A 83 -9.74 1.25 3.68
CA ILE A 83 -8.34 0.85 3.56
C ILE A 83 -8.32 -0.29 2.55
N ILE A 84 -7.62 -0.15 1.44
CA ILE A 84 -7.59 -1.19 0.40
C ILE A 84 -6.32 -2.02 0.47
N GLY A 85 -6.45 -3.34 0.41
CA GLY A 85 -5.35 -4.28 0.49
C GLY A 85 -5.33 -5.34 -0.60
N SER A 86 -4.16 -5.65 -1.13
CA SER A 86 -4.00 -6.68 -2.15
C SER A 86 -2.84 -7.61 -1.87
N GLY A 87 -3.11 -8.91 -1.94
CA GLY A 87 -2.04 -9.88 -2.15
C GLY A 87 -1.46 -9.74 -3.54
N ILE A 88 -0.14 -9.82 -3.65
CA ILE A 88 0.57 -9.82 -4.93
C ILE A 88 0.86 -11.27 -5.30
N TRP A 89 0.30 -11.70 -6.38
CA TRP A 89 0.61 -12.94 -7.04
C TRP A 89 1.54 -12.70 -8.24
N ILE A 90 1.96 -13.72 -8.97
CA ILE A 90 2.95 -13.61 -10.06
C ILE A 90 2.64 -12.50 -11.05
N ASP A 91 1.37 -12.29 -11.34
CA ASP A 91 0.85 -11.35 -12.34
C ASP A 91 0.42 -9.97 -11.78
N GLY A 92 0.49 -9.78 -10.47
CA GLY A 92 0.21 -8.50 -9.84
C GLY A 92 -0.84 -8.52 -8.75
N PRO A 93 -1.53 -7.40 -8.50
CA PRO A 93 -2.59 -7.29 -7.52
C PRO A 93 -3.80 -8.19 -7.84
N HIS A 94 -4.61 -8.46 -6.82
CA HIS A 94 -5.77 -9.33 -6.92
C HIS A 94 -6.76 -8.83 -7.98
N LYS A 95 -7.13 -9.74 -8.91
CA LYS A 95 -7.86 -9.38 -10.13
C LYS A 95 -9.22 -8.73 -9.83
N HIS A 96 -10.04 -9.36 -8.99
CA HIS A 96 -11.37 -8.82 -8.65
C HIS A 96 -11.29 -7.49 -7.91
N LEU A 97 -10.26 -7.27 -7.07
CA LEU A 97 -10.04 -5.94 -6.48
C LEU A 97 -9.74 -4.88 -7.55
N MET A 98 -8.92 -5.23 -8.56
CA MET A 98 -8.61 -4.30 -9.65
C MET A 98 -9.83 -3.99 -10.51
N GLU A 99 -10.68 -4.99 -10.79
CA GLU A 99 -11.95 -4.83 -11.51
C GLU A 99 -12.91 -3.92 -10.74
N LEU A 100 -13.06 -4.17 -9.44
CA LEU A 100 -13.89 -3.37 -8.54
C LEU A 100 -13.41 -1.90 -8.51
N LEU A 101 -12.13 -1.65 -8.29
CA LEU A 101 -11.57 -0.30 -8.30
C LEU A 101 -11.75 0.40 -9.65
N SER A 102 -11.66 -0.33 -10.77
CA SER A 102 -11.84 0.23 -12.11
C SER A 102 -13.29 0.60 -12.40
N ASN A 103 -14.22 -0.24 -11.97
CA ASN A 103 -15.65 -0.05 -12.24
C ASN A 103 -16.28 1.04 -11.36
N HIS A 104 -15.75 1.24 -10.15
CA HIS A 104 -16.32 2.15 -9.15
C HIS A 104 -15.33 3.25 -8.71
N THR A 105 -14.39 3.63 -9.60
CA THR A 105 -13.35 4.61 -9.27
C THR A 105 -13.93 5.88 -8.66
N LYS A 106 -14.94 6.48 -9.28
CA LYS A 106 -15.52 7.77 -8.88
C LYS A 106 -16.18 7.71 -7.50
N GLU A 107 -16.79 6.57 -7.18
CA GLU A 107 -17.53 6.36 -5.94
C GLU A 107 -16.61 6.08 -4.76
N ILE A 108 -15.50 5.35 -5.00
CA ILE A 108 -14.63 4.87 -3.92
C ILE A 108 -13.41 5.75 -3.67
N GLU A 109 -12.81 6.37 -4.71
CA GLU A 109 -11.47 6.98 -4.58
C GLU A 109 -11.38 8.07 -3.50
N SER A 110 -12.46 8.86 -3.32
CA SER A 110 -12.52 9.89 -2.26
C SER A 110 -12.69 9.31 -0.84
N LYS A 111 -13.05 8.04 -0.75
CA LYS A 111 -13.21 7.32 0.51
C LYS A 111 -11.97 6.52 0.90
N ILE A 112 -11.01 6.30 0.00
CA ILE A 112 -9.80 5.53 0.28
C ILE A 112 -8.82 6.37 1.08
N ILE A 113 -8.58 6.01 2.35
CA ILE A 113 -7.65 6.70 3.25
C ILE A 113 -6.24 6.10 3.22
N ALA A 114 -6.12 4.82 2.95
CA ALA A 114 -4.84 4.13 2.87
C ALA A 114 -4.90 2.91 1.94
N SER A 115 -3.74 2.43 1.54
CA SER A 115 -3.61 1.19 0.80
C SER A 115 -2.42 0.35 1.27
N PHE A 116 -2.50 -0.96 1.04
CA PHE A 116 -1.36 -1.85 1.30
C PHE A 116 -1.29 -2.99 0.30
N ILE A 117 -0.09 -3.53 0.16
CA ILE A 117 0.15 -4.78 -0.57
C ILE A 117 0.85 -5.79 0.33
N VAL A 118 0.58 -7.07 0.08
CA VAL A 118 1.24 -8.19 0.75
C VAL A 118 1.95 -9.03 -0.30
N CYS A 119 3.28 -9.14 -0.21
CA CYS A 119 4.07 -9.82 -1.23
C CYS A 119 5.28 -10.56 -0.63
N GLY A 120 5.89 -11.44 -1.43
CA GLY A 120 7.12 -12.14 -1.06
C GLY A 120 8.41 -11.31 -1.21
N THR A 121 8.34 -10.11 -1.81
CA THR A 121 9.48 -9.22 -1.98
C THR A 121 9.77 -8.47 -0.68
N THR A 122 11.02 -8.49 -0.20
CA THR A 122 11.37 -7.88 1.10
C THR A 122 11.68 -6.38 1.03
N GLY A 123 12.13 -5.88 -0.12
CA GLY A 123 12.55 -4.49 -0.26
C GLY A 123 13.89 -4.16 0.44
N GLU A 124 14.68 -5.18 0.77
CA GLU A 124 16.00 -5.00 1.39
C GLU A 124 17.03 -4.43 0.40
N ASP A 125 16.90 -4.78 -0.86
CA ASP A 125 17.72 -4.26 -1.96
C ASP A 125 16.93 -3.28 -2.85
N ASP A 126 17.63 -2.53 -3.69
CA ASP A 126 17.02 -1.53 -4.58
C ASP A 126 16.11 -2.16 -5.62
N ALA A 127 16.45 -3.35 -6.11
CA ALA A 127 15.60 -4.09 -7.05
C ALA A 127 14.27 -4.50 -6.39
N GLY A 128 14.30 -4.90 -5.12
CA GLY A 128 13.12 -5.18 -4.33
C GLY A 128 12.26 -3.95 -4.09
N LYS A 129 12.87 -2.81 -3.75
CA LYS A 129 12.17 -1.53 -3.59
C LYS A 129 11.46 -1.11 -4.86
N VAL A 130 12.16 -1.10 -6.01
CA VAL A 130 11.57 -0.78 -7.32
C VAL A 130 10.40 -1.72 -7.66
N ARG A 131 10.52 -3.01 -7.33
CA ARG A 131 9.46 -3.98 -7.57
C ARG A 131 8.23 -3.71 -6.70
N ILE A 132 8.41 -3.38 -5.41
CA ILE A 132 7.34 -3.00 -4.48
C ILE A 132 6.62 -1.75 -4.97
N GLU A 133 7.36 -0.71 -5.37
CA GLU A 133 6.78 0.50 -5.97
C GLU A 133 5.98 0.19 -7.23
N GLY A 134 6.50 -0.71 -8.07
CA GLY A 134 5.80 -1.19 -9.26
C GLY A 134 4.47 -1.88 -8.93
N TYR A 135 4.39 -2.65 -7.85
CA TYR A 135 3.15 -3.28 -7.40
C TYR A 135 2.15 -2.25 -6.86
N LEU A 136 2.60 -1.31 -6.04
CA LEU A 136 1.76 -0.21 -5.54
C LEU A 136 1.23 0.65 -6.71
N LYS A 137 2.09 0.97 -7.67
CA LYS A 137 1.67 1.69 -8.89
C LYS A 137 0.59 0.93 -9.67
N ARG A 138 0.69 -0.40 -9.75
CA ARG A 138 -0.35 -1.22 -10.39
C ARG A 138 -1.65 -1.21 -9.60
N LEU A 139 -1.60 -1.37 -8.25
CA LEU A 139 -2.78 -1.29 -7.39
C LEU A 139 -3.52 0.05 -7.55
N HIS A 140 -2.77 1.15 -7.66
CA HIS A 140 -3.33 2.49 -7.79
C HIS A 140 -3.69 2.88 -9.24
N LYS A 141 -3.42 2.02 -10.23
CA LYS A 141 -3.63 2.36 -11.66
C LYS A 141 -5.07 2.78 -11.98
N PRO A 142 -6.12 2.17 -11.40
CA PRO A 142 -7.50 2.58 -11.65
C PRO A 142 -7.88 3.93 -11.04
N LEU A 143 -7.13 4.40 -10.03
CA LEU A 143 -7.48 5.55 -9.22
C LEU A 143 -6.91 6.84 -9.83
N THR A 144 -7.73 7.89 -9.92
CA THR A 144 -7.29 9.25 -10.23
C THR A 144 -6.69 9.90 -8.98
N LEU A 145 -7.37 9.75 -7.84
CA LEU A 145 -6.89 10.18 -6.52
C LEU A 145 -6.18 9.01 -5.84
N LYS A 146 -4.85 9.08 -5.78
CA LYS A 146 -4.05 8.02 -5.16
C LYS A 146 -3.98 8.21 -3.65
N PRO A 147 -4.10 7.12 -2.86
CA PRO A 147 -3.93 7.19 -1.42
C PRO A 147 -2.53 7.73 -1.07
N ALA A 148 -2.48 8.78 -0.24
CA ALA A 148 -1.21 9.36 0.22
C ALA A 148 -0.47 8.39 1.16
N ILE A 149 -1.23 7.60 1.92
CA ILE A 149 -0.69 6.63 2.87
C ILE A 149 -0.75 5.25 2.22
N HIS A 150 0.42 4.64 2.03
CA HIS A 150 0.50 3.28 1.50
C HIS A 150 1.69 2.52 2.09
N ARG A 151 1.57 1.19 2.15
CA ARG A 151 2.64 0.34 2.69
C ARG A 151 2.67 -1.03 2.04
N HIS A 152 3.85 -1.66 2.05
CA HIS A 152 3.98 -3.07 1.76
C HIS A 152 4.24 -3.87 3.04
N PHE A 153 3.79 -5.11 3.04
CA PHE A 153 4.05 -6.10 4.08
C PHE A 153 4.56 -7.39 3.47
N GLY A 154 5.33 -8.12 4.25
CA GLY A 154 5.73 -9.48 3.90
C GLY A 154 4.51 -10.41 3.89
N GLY A 155 4.50 -11.34 2.93
CA GLY A 155 3.50 -12.39 2.86
C GLY A 155 3.98 -13.70 3.44
N ARG A 156 3.28 -14.79 3.07
CA ARG A 156 3.62 -16.16 3.44
C ARG A 156 3.41 -17.09 2.26
N LEU A 157 4.25 -18.09 2.16
CA LEU A 157 4.12 -19.21 1.23
C LEU A 157 4.15 -20.53 2.01
N VAL A 158 3.06 -21.27 1.97
CA VAL A 158 2.93 -22.63 2.53
C VAL A 158 2.65 -23.55 1.35
N ILE A 159 3.66 -24.32 0.94
CA ILE A 159 3.59 -25.14 -0.29
C ILE A 159 2.47 -26.19 -0.18
N GLU A 160 2.25 -26.73 1.01
CA GLU A 160 1.22 -27.72 1.29
C GLU A 160 -0.20 -27.21 1.04
N ASN A 161 -0.41 -25.90 1.19
CA ASN A 161 -1.71 -25.26 0.99
C ASN A 161 -1.99 -24.87 -0.46
N LEU A 162 -0.99 -24.98 -1.33
CA LEU A 162 -1.16 -24.59 -2.73
C LEU A 162 -2.00 -25.60 -3.50
N SER A 163 -2.85 -25.11 -4.41
CA SER A 163 -3.44 -25.95 -5.43
C SER A 163 -2.34 -26.59 -6.29
N GLU A 164 -2.62 -27.75 -6.88
CA GLU A 164 -1.64 -28.42 -7.76
C GLU A 164 -1.18 -27.51 -8.91
N LYS A 165 -2.10 -26.76 -9.49
CA LYS A 165 -1.83 -25.77 -10.54
C LYS A 165 -0.84 -24.70 -10.05
N ASP A 166 -1.09 -24.10 -8.89
CA ASP A 166 -0.27 -23.04 -8.36
C ASP A 166 1.09 -23.55 -7.88
N ARG A 167 1.14 -24.76 -7.34
CA ARG A 167 2.39 -25.41 -6.95
C ARG A 167 3.30 -25.59 -8.18
N LYS A 168 2.80 -26.13 -9.29
CA LYS A 168 3.56 -26.28 -10.53
C LYS A 168 4.02 -24.93 -11.09
N LEU A 169 3.14 -23.92 -11.06
CA LEU A 169 3.44 -22.57 -11.53
C LEU A 169 4.56 -21.93 -10.72
N LEU A 170 4.46 -21.95 -9.39
CA LEU A 170 5.46 -21.38 -8.51
C LEU A 170 6.77 -22.14 -8.52
N ASP A 171 6.75 -23.49 -8.58
CA ASP A 171 7.96 -24.29 -8.72
C ASP A 171 8.75 -23.87 -9.96
N ASN A 172 8.08 -23.77 -11.12
CA ASN A 172 8.70 -23.26 -12.35
C ASN A 172 9.24 -21.83 -12.18
N PHE A 173 8.48 -20.95 -11.53
CA PHE A 173 8.89 -19.56 -11.30
C PHE A 173 10.13 -19.47 -10.40
N TYR A 174 10.15 -20.23 -9.30
CA TYR A 174 11.29 -20.26 -8.37
C TYR A 174 12.54 -20.84 -9.04
N ASN A 175 12.41 -21.98 -9.72
CA ASN A 175 13.53 -22.67 -10.33
C ASN A 175 14.07 -21.95 -11.57
N LYS A 176 13.20 -21.48 -12.49
CA LYS A 176 13.61 -20.92 -13.78
C LYS A 176 13.86 -19.42 -13.76
N ILE A 177 13.04 -18.65 -13.01
CA ILE A 177 13.09 -17.19 -13.01
C ILE A 177 13.91 -16.69 -11.84
N LEU A 178 13.56 -17.09 -10.62
CA LEU A 178 14.25 -16.62 -9.42
C LEU A 178 15.57 -17.35 -9.18
N LYS A 179 15.76 -18.53 -9.75
CA LYS A 179 16.92 -19.42 -9.50
C LYS A 179 17.13 -19.67 -8.00
N LYS A 180 16.05 -19.86 -7.25
CA LYS A 180 16.01 -20.11 -5.81
C LYS A 180 15.28 -21.41 -5.52
N LYS A 181 15.58 -22.04 -4.37
CA LYS A 181 14.84 -23.21 -3.90
C LYS A 181 13.37 -22.85 -3.65
N PHE A 182 12.47 -23.74 -4.10
CA PHE A 182 11.05 -23.63 -3.82
C PHE A 182 10.76 -24.28 -2.46
N ILE A 183 10.70 -23.47 -1.42
CA ILE A 183 10.46 -23.88 -0.03
C ILE A 183 9.42 -22.94 0.60
N SER A 184 8.69 -23.44 1.60
CA SER A 184 7.77 -22.63 2.41
C SER A 184 8.53 -21.57 3.19
N TRP A 185 7.91 -20.40 3.36
CA TRP A 185 8.44 -19.29 4.14
C TRP A 185 7.31 -18.43 4.72
N ASP A 186 7.61 -17.76 5.84
CA ASP A 186 6.73 -16.76 6.45
C ASP A 186 7.53 -15.47 6.71
N ARG A 187 7.00 -14.35 6.21
CA ARG A 187 7.54 -13.00 6.37
C ARG A 187 6.47 -12.02 6.85
N THR A 188 5.39 -12.54 7.39
CA THR A 188 4.31 -11.72 7.93
C THR A 188 4.80 -10.84 9.06
N GLN A 189 4.19 -9.67 9.22
CA GLN A 189 4.67 -8.62 10.11
C GLN A 189 3.53 -8.09 11.01
N PRO A 190 2.98 -8.90 11.94
CA PRO A 190 1.78 -8.55 12.72
C PRO A 190 1.89 -7.21 13.44
N LYS A 191 2.97 -7.02 14.21
CA LYS A 191 3.20 -5.80 15.00
C LYS A 191 3.38 -4.54 14.12
N ILE A 192 4.00 -4.71 12.94
CA ILE A 192 4.20 -3.60 12.01
C ILE A 192 2.87 -3.23 11.33
N ALA A 193 2.04 -4.22 11.00
CA ALA A 193 0.72 -4.00 10.43
C ALA A 193 -0.24 -3.34 11.45
N GLU A 194 -0.24 -3.79 12.69
CA GLU A 194 -1.00 -3.17 13.78
C GLU A 194 -0.55 -1.71 14.00
N LYS A 195 0.77 -1.46 14.08
CA LYS A 195 1.31 -0.11 14.19
C LYS A 195 0.93 0.77 12.99
N PHE A 196 0.91 0.24 11.77
CA PHE A 196 0.43 0.98 10.61
C PHE A 196 -1.02 1.40 10.78
N GLY A 197 -1.90 0.50 11.27
CA GLY A 197 -3.28 0.83 11.59
C GLY A 197 -3.41 2.01 12.56
N THR A 198 -2.61 2.06 13.64
CA THR A 198 -2.66 3.17 14.61
C THR A 198 -2.29 4.51 14.00
N THR A 199 -1.46 4.54 12.96
CA THR A 199 -1.08 5.81 12.30
C THR A 199 -2.16 6.40 11.40
N LEU A 200 -3.24 5.66 11.13
CA LEU A 200 -4.32 6.11 10.24
C LEU A 200 -5.38 6.97 10.94
N LEU A 201 -5.34 7.04 12.28
CA LEU A 201 -6.29 7.79 13.11
C LEU A 201 -5.75 9.14 13.61
N THR A 202 -4.46 9.41 13.35
CA THR A 202 -3.79 10.65 13.73
C THR A 202 -3.74 11.61 12.57
#